data_c209ed4778bfbe32df550e7de6d7d83b
#
_entry.id   c209ed4778bfbe32df550e7de6d7d83b
#
_cell.length_a   1.000
_cell.length_b   1.000
_cell.length_c   1.000
_cell.angle_alpha   90.00
_cell.angle_beta   90.00
_cell.angle_gamma   90.00
#
_symmetry.space_group_name_H-M   'P 1'
#
loop_
_entity.id
_entity.type
_entity.pdbx_description
1 polymer ?
#
loop_
_entity_poly.entity_id
_entity_poly.type
_entity_poly.pdbx_seq_one_letter_code
_entity_poly.pdbx_strand_id
1 'polypeptide(L)'
;MIAEWSESAIPLPRPPPSELNNPIVNETISLNPSLFRIVTPINVDRFAELLSDHPNRPFVESVCTGLREGFWPWADTLKDGYPCTYDGSRPTPADPRKAAFIREQRDIEISKDRFSSAFGPNLLPGMYCMPAHAVPKPHSSDLRMVTDHSAGVHSLNSMIDHEKVTGFPLDNMTHMGEMLLAYYRQSLGSHDLVVWKSDIAEAHRLMPLHLVWQLKQVNTVDGLRYIDRNCTFGSCSSAAIFICFNSLVAWIAKNKRGIKHLSTYADDSSGFDRKDDFLLYEPYAMSFPRSQTLLLRLWDDLSIPHKLKKQVFGSVIPIIGIDVDPNNMTLTLPREKRVDLCDALYSWAIKPANGAKTNYQLKYWQQMGGWLNWAFNVFPLLRPCLNNFYPKTSGSHHPTRRIWINNAIRDDFAWAARHIEASSGVHLLRSSDWDISSADITAYCDACPEGMGFWYPSSNLAFYSPTPPNPHSSAIFYFEALCVLCALTDAASRLDRGARVVIYTDNLNSVQIFNSLSCLPAYNHLLRRSVDILLANDLQLRVLHIPGDDNIIADALSRCRFSSALNIIPKLHISPFQPPRWMLGATEK
;
A
#
# COMPACT_ATOMS: atom_id res chain seq x y z
N MET A 1 -8.40 -11.18 2.29
CA MET A 1 -7.20 -10.99 3.14
C MET A 1 -6.12 -12.03 2.82
N ILE A 2 -4.93 -11.93 3.40
CA ILE A 2 -3.79 -12.80 3.04
C ILE A 2 -4.06 -14.30 3.34
N ALA A 3 -4.82 -14.61 4.39
CA ALA A 3 -5.19 -15.98 4.73
C ALA A 3 -6.05 -16.62 3.64
N GLU A 4 -7.08 -15.94 3.17
CA GLU A 4 -7.98 -16.39 2.11
C GLU A 4 -7.27 -16.47 0.75
N TRP A 5 -6.33 -15.55 0.49
CA TRP A 5 -5.49 -15.61 -0.70
C TRP A 5 -4.70 -16.92 -0.79
N SER A 6 -4.22 -17.47 0.34
CA SER A 6 -3.47 -18.73 0.35
C SER A 6 -4.27 -19.90 -0.25
N GLU A 7 -5.61 -19.84 -0.20
CA GLU A 7 -6.49 -20.90 -0.72
C GLU A 7 -6.49 -20.99 -2.26
N SER A 8 -6.05 -19.93 -2.95
CA SER A 8 -5.94 -19.87 -4.41
C SER A 8 -4.54 -19.53 -4.91
N ALA A 9 -3.56 -19.42 -4.00
CA ALA A 9 -2.18 -19.04 -4.33
C ALA A 9 -1.49 -20.07 -5.24
N ILE A 10 -0.65 -19.58 -6.13
CA ILE A 10 0.16 -20.43 -7.01
C ILE A 10 1.30 -21.05 -6.19
N PRO A 11 1.59 -22.37 -6.35
CA PRO A 11 2.72 -23.01 -5.69
C PRO A 11 4.07 -22.32 -6.00
N LEU A 12 4.95 -22.26 -5.01
CA LEU A 12 6.29 -21.73 -5.18
C LEU A 12 7.12 -22.63 -6.11
N PRO A 13 8.02 -22.05 -6.90
CA PRO A 13 8.83 -22.83 -7.83
C PRO A 13 9.91 -23.63 -7.09
N ARG A 14 10.31 -24.72 -7.74
CA ARG A 14 11.56 -25.43 -7.44
C ARG A 14 12.64 -25.00 -8.44
N PRO A 15 13.93 -25.23 -8.13
CA PRO A 15 14.98 -25.02 -9.12
C PRO A 15 14.69 -25.83 -10.38
N PRO A 16 14.78 -25.23 -11.57
CA PRO A 16 14.57 -25.96 -12.83
C PRO A 16 15.69 -27.01 -13.05
N PRO A 17 15.45 -28.05 -13.87
CA PRO A 17 16.46 -29.10 -14.14
C PRO A 17 17.79 -28.56 -14.65
N SER A 18 17.79 -27.46 -15.39
CA SER A 18 19.01 -26.80 -15.89
C SER A 18 19.91 -26.30 -14.75
N GLU A 19 19.31 -25.78 -13.69
CA GLU A 19 20.02 -25.31 -12.49
C GLU A 19 20.53 -26.50 -11.65
N LEU A 20 19.70 -27.53 -11.48
CA LEU A 20 20.06 -28.73 -10.71
C LEU A 20 21.15 -29.58 -11.37
N ASN A 21 21.23 -29.55 -12.70
CA ASN A 21 22.19 -30.33 -13.48
C ASN A 21 23.47 -29.53 -13.85
N ASN A 22 23.66 -28.33 -13.26
CA ASN A 22 24.86 -27.53 -13.52
C ASN A 22 26.11 -28.22 -12.91
N PRO A 23 27.07 -28.71 -13.74
CA PRO A 23 28.19 -29.50 -13.24
C PRO A 23 29.10 -28.73 -12.30
N ILE A 24 29.36 -27.44 -12.57
CA ILE A 24 30.23 -26.58 -11.73
C ILE A 24 29.59 -26.39 -10.35
N VAL A 25 28.29 -26.13 -10.31
CA VAL A 25 27.55 -25.94 -9.06
C VAL A 25 27.55 -27.23 -8.24
N ASN A 26 27.25 -28.37 -8.88
CA ASN A 26 27.21 -29.67 -8.22
C ASN A 26 28.57 -30.09 -7.69
N GLU A 27 29.65 -29.88 -8.45
CA GLU A 27 31.01 -30.15 -8.02
C GLU A 27 31.39 -29.29 -6.80
N THR A 28 31.15 -27.98 -6.86
CA THR A 28 31.45 -27.06 -5.76
C THR A 28 30.71 -27.44 -4.49
N ILE A 29 29.42 -27.77 -4.57
CA ILE A 29 28.62 -28.20 -3.40
C ILE A 29 29.14 -29.54 -2.85
N SER A 30 29.42 -30.52 -3.73
CA SER A 30 29.84 -31.85 -3.32
C SER A 30 31.22 -31.86 -2.66
N LEU A 31 32.14 -31.01 -3.12
CA LEU A 31 33.49 -30.86 -2.53
C LEU A 31 33.50 -30.06 -1.22
N ASN A 32 32.44 -29.27 -0.96
CA ASN A 32 32.37 -28.38 0.21
C ASN A 32 31.04 -28.53 0.98
N PRO A 33 30.62 -29.75 1.35
CA PRO A 33 29.24 -29.98 1.89
C PRO A 33 28.99 -29.26 3.22
N SER A 34 30.02 -28.96 4.00
CA SER A 34 29.90 -28.24 5.28
C SER A 34 29.50 -26.78 5.13
N LEU A 35 29.69 -26.18 3.95
CA LEU A 35 29.35 -24.79 3.69
C LEU A 35 27.84 -24.61 3.44
N PHE A 36 27.19 -25.63 2.89
CA PHE A 36 25.79 -25.57 2.44
C PHE A 36 24.88 -26.33 3.41
N ARG A 37 23.80 -25.68 3.86
CA ARG A 37 22.83 -26.26 4.79
C ARG A 37 21.49 -25.56 4.68
N ILE A 38 20.44 -26.34 4.92
CA ILE A 38 19.10 -25.78 5.11
C ILE A 38 18.92 -25.43 6.59
N VAL A 39 18.65 -24.16 6.87
CA VAL A 39 18.58 -23.64 8.25
C VAL A 39 17.30 -22.87 8.46
N THR A 40 16.39 -23.41 9.25
CA THR A 40 15.17 -22.74 9.70
C THR A 40 14.84 -23.16 11.12
N PRO A 41 14.36 -22.27 11.99
CA PRO A 41 13.85 -22.65 13.30
C PRO A 41 12.45 -23.25 13.23
N ILE A 42 11.75 -23.13 12.10
CA ILE A 42 10.34 -23.49 11.96
C ILE A 42 10.14 -25.00 12.14
N ASN A 43 9.20 -25.39 13.00
CA ASN A 43 8.75 -26.77 13.13
C ASN A 43 7.88 -27.15 11.91
N VAL A 44 8.56 -27.61 10.84
CA VAL A 44 7.92 -27.88 9.53
C VAL A 44 6.90 -29.01 9.61
N ASP A 45 7.14 -30.00 10.45
CA ASP A 45 6.22 -31.15 10.58
C ASP A 45 4.94 -30.71 11.28
N ARG A 46 5.04 -29.92 12.34
CA ARG A 46 3.88 -29.34 13.01
C ARG A 46 3.13 -28.36 12.10
N PHE A 47 3.85 -27.56 11.33
CA PHE A 47 3.26 -26.66 10.33
C PHE A 47 2.46 -27.43 9.27
N ALA A 48 3.03 -28.51 8.72
CA ALA A 48 2.35 -29.37 7.75
C ALA A 48 1.11 -30.08 8.33
N GLU A 49 1.20 -30.55 9.58
CA GLU A 49 0.08 -31.18 10.30
C GLU A 49 -1.10 -30.21 10.46
N LEU A 50 -0.86 -28.96 10.91
CA LEU A 50 -1.90 -27.95 11.10
C LEU A 50 -2.54 -27.50 9.77
N LEU A 51 -1.89 -27.75 8.64
CA LEU A 51 -2.37 -27.46 7.30
C LEU A 51 -2.93 -28.68 6.56
N SER A 52 -3.14 -29.81 7.24
CA SER A 52 -3.57 -31.08 6.60
C SER A 52 -4.88 -30.96 5.80
N ASP A 53 -5.78 -30.10 6.24
CA ASP A 53 -7.08 -29.82 5.61
C ASP A 53 -7.14 -28.47 4.87
N HIS A 54 -6.00 -27.81 4.67
CA HIS A 54 -5.95 -26.60 3.84
C HIS A 54 -6.39 -26.89 2.40
N PRO A 55 -7.32 -26.11 1.81
CA PRO A 55 -7.91 -26.43 0.51
C PRO A 55 -6.89 -26.46 -0.65
N ASN A 56 -5.84 -25.66 -0.56
CA ASN A 56 -4.79 -25.58 -1.58
C ASN A 56 -3.57 -26.42 -1.19
N ARG A 57 -3.69 -27.74 -1.32
CA ARG A 57 -2.60 -28.68 -0.99
C ARG A 57 -1.31 -28.43 -1.78
N PRO A 58 -1.34 -28.18 -3.10
CA PRO A 58 -0.12 -27.91 -3.87
C PRO A 58 0.66 -26.71 -3.36
N PHE A 59 -0.01 -25.63 -2.93
CA PHE A 59 0.64 -24.47 -2.35
C PHE A 59 1.29 -24.80 -1.00
N VAL A 60 0.56 -25.48 -0.10
CA VAL A 60 1.08 -25.95 1.21
C VAL A 60 2.33 -26.80 1.01
N GLU A 61 2.28 -27.78 0.11
CA GLU A 61 3.40 -28.67 -0.18
C GLU A 61 4.61 -27.91 -0.73
N SER A 62 4.40 -26.91 -1.58
CA SER A 62 5.51 -26.08 -2.10
C SER A 62 6.19 -25.28 -1.00
N VAL A 63 5.45 -24.72 -0.04
CA VAL A 63 6.02 -23.99 1.11
C VAL A 63 6.74 -24.95 2.07
N CYS A 64 6.14 -26.11 2.40
CA CYS A 64 6.79 -27.11 3.23
C CYS A 64 8.08 -27.65 2.60
N THR A 65 8.08 -27.89 1.29
CA THR A 65 9.28 -28.28 0.54
C THR A 65 10.35 -27.17 0.60
N GLY A 66 9.95 -25.90 0.41
CA GLY A 66 10.85 -24.77 0.56
C GLY A 66 11.50 -24.67 1.95
N LEU A 67 10.76 -24.99 3.02
CA LEU A 67 11.30 -25.03 4.37
C LEU A 67 12.25 -26.20 4.61
N ARG A 68 12.05 -27.35 3.96
CA ARG A 68 12.89 -28.56 4.11
C ARG A 68 14.09 -28.61 3.19
N GLU A 69 13.95 -28.12 1.95
CA GLU A 69 14.97 -28.23 0.90
C GLU A 69 15.56 -26.87 0.49
N GLY A 70 14.99 -25.77 1.00
CA GLY A 70 15.32 -24.40 0.63
C GLY A 70 14.43 -23.86 -0.48
N PHE A 71 14.06 -22.60 -0.37
CA PHE A 71 13.25 -21.89 -1.37
C PHE A 71 14.06 -21.52 -2.60
N TRP A 72 13.43 -21.61 -3.77
CA TRP A 72 13.97 -21.09 -5.03
C TRP A 72 13.42 -19.69 -5.30
N PRO A 73 14.28 -18.69 -5.53
CA PRO A 73 13.84 -17.28 -5.59
C PRO A 73 13.33 -16.84 -6.98
N TRP A 74 12.74 -17.72 -7.78
CA TRP A 74 12.32 -17.45 -9.18
C TRP A 74 13.49 -16.99 -10.07
N ALA A 75 14.67 -17.55 -9.87
CA ALA A 75 15.87 -17.10 -10.55
C ALA A 75 16.22 -17.94 -11.79
N ASP A 76 16.96 -17.30 -12.70
CA ASP A 76 17.72 -17.93 -13.78
C ASP A 76 19.19 -17.53 -13.59
N THR A 77 20.02 -18.47 -13.06
CA THR A 77 21.45 -18.22 -12.81
C THR A 77 22.31 -18.50 -14.06
N LEU A 78 21.69 -19.05 -15.12
CA LEU A 78 22.33 -19.37 -16.40
C LEU A 78 22.11 -18.29 -17.47
N LYS A 79 21.67 -17.13 -17.04
CA LYS A 79 21.35 -15.99 -17.89
C LYS A 79 22.54 -15.58 -18.75
N ASP A 80 22.30 -15.39 -20.04
CA ASP A 80 23.32 -15.00 -21.01
C ASP A 80 24.09 -13.74 -20.61
N GLY A 81 25.42 -13.77 -20.80
CA GLY A 81 26.32 -12.68 -20.45
C GLY A 81 26.72 -12.60 -18.97
N TYR A 82 26.24 -13.52 -18.13
CA TYR A 82 26.65 -13.59 -16.72
C TYR A 82 27.86 -14.53 -16.56
N PRO A 83 28.92 -14.07 -15.84
CA PRO A 83 30.06 -14.96 -15.55
C PRO A 83 29.63 -16.08 -14.61
N CYS A 84 30.28 -17.22 -14.70
CA CYS A 84 30.03 -18.35 -13.79
C CYS A 84 30.30 -17.95 -12.33
N THR A 85 31.43 -17.26 -12.08
CA THR A 85 31.84 -16.75 -10.76
C THR A 85 32.02 -15.24 -10.83
N TYR A 86 31.50 -14.51 -9.83
CA TYR A 86 31.56 -13.04 -9.82
C TYR A 86 31.86 -12.50 -8.43
N ASP A 87 32.88 -11.65 -8.35
CA ASP A 87 33.25 -10.95 -7.11
C ASP A 87 32.91 -9.46 -7.20
N GLY A 88 31.76 -9.09 -6.67
CA GLY A 88 31.32 -7.71 -6.49
C GLY A 88 31.57 -7.17 -5.08
N SER A 89 32.34 -7.90 -4.25
CA SER A 89 32.59 -7.51 -2.87
C SER A 89 33.26 -6.14 -2.75
N ARG A 90 33.07 -5.52 -1.60
CA ARG A 90 33.76 -4.30 -1.21
C ARG A 90 34.53 -4.53 0.08
N PRO A 91 35.63 -3.81 0.32
CA PRO A 91 36.33 -3.84 1.61
C PRO A 91 35.38 -3.50 2.76
N THR A 92 35.69 -4.02 3.94
CA THR A 92 35.02 -3.65 5.18
C THR A 92 35.03 -2.12 5.32
N PRO A 93 33.91 -1.47 5.73
CA PRO A 93 33.85 -0.01 5.82
C PRO A 93 34.97 0.57 6.69
N ALA A 94 35.55 1.70 6.26
CA ALA A 94 36.56 2.42 7.04
C ALA A 94 36.01 3.04 8.34
N ASP A 95 34.70 3.28 8.43
CA ASP A 95 34.02 3.71 9.66
C ASP A 95 34.10 2.63 10.72
N PRO A 96 34.78 2.87 11.88
CA PRO A 96 35.00 1.86 12.91
C PRO A 96 33.70 1.29 13.49
N ARG A 97 32.65 2.13 13.63
CA ARG A 97 31.35 1.72 14.16
C ARG A 97 30.64 0.76 13.20
N LYS A 98 30.66 1.07 11.90
CA LYS A 98 30.06 0.20 10.88
C LYS A 98 30.82 -1.09 10.74
N ALA A 99 32.16 -1.04 10.79
CA ALA A 99 33.01 -2.23 10.75
C ALA A 99 32.76 -3.15 11.95
N ALA A 100 32.73 -2.60 13.16
CA ALA A 100 32.41 -3.36 14.37
C ALA A 100 31.01 -4.01 14.29
N PHE A 101 30.01 -3.27 13.83
CA PHE A 101 28.65 -3.79 13.65
C PHE A 101 28.60 -4.95 12.65
N ILE A 102 29.31 -4.85 11.51
CA ILE A 102 29.32 -5.94 10.51
C ILE A 102 29.98 -7.21 11.08
N ARG A 103 31.04 -7.07 11.89
CA ARG A 103 31.68 -8.21 12.57
C ARG A 103 30.74 -8.86 13.58
N GLU A 104 30.11 -8.05 14.42
CA GLU A 104 29.11 -8.52 15.39
C GLU A 104 27.95 -9.25 14.68
N GLN A 105 27.43 -8.67 13.60
CA GLN A 105 26.34 -9.29 12.84
C GLN A 105 26.78 -10.61 12.20
N ARG A 106 27.99 -10.69 11.64
CA ARG A 106 28.58 -11.96 11.15
C ARG A 106 28.60 -13.02 12.25
N ASP A 107 29.06 -12.67 13.44
CA ASP A 107 29.18 -13.62 14.56
C ASP A 107 27.79 -14.10 15.02
N ILE A 108 26.81 -13.21 15.05
CA ILE A 108 25.40 -13.56 15.30
C ILE A 108 24.86 -14.53 14.23
N GLU A 109 25.10 -14.25 12.95
CA GLU A 109 24.63 -15.10 11.86
C GLU A 109 25.31 -16.48 11.84
N ILE A 110 26.61 -16.55 12.20
CA ILE A 110 27.33 -17.82 12.39
C ILE A 110 26.73 -18.58 13.59
N SER A 111 26.50 -17.92 14.72
CA SER A 111 25.93 -18.58 15.92
C SER A 111 24.54 -19.18 15.68
N LYS A 112 23.81 -18.64 14.70
CA LYS A 112 22.49 -19.13 14.26
C LYS A 112 22.59 -20.09 13.05
N ASP A 113 23.79 -20.49 12.68
CA ASP A 113 24.08 -21.35 11.54
C ASP A 113 23.60 -20.82 10.17
N ARG A 114 23.19 -19.53 10.10
CA ARG A 114 22.75 -18.88 8.86
C ARG A 114 23.90 -18.42 7.98
N PHE A 115 25.06 -18.11 8.57
CA PHE A 115 26.31 -18.02 7.85
C PHE A 115 27.11 -19.30 8.03
N SER A 116 27.82 -19.72 6.97
CA SER A 116 28.82 -20.79 7.08
C SER A 116 30.00 -20.34 7.94
N SER A 117 30.88 -21.27 8.33
CA SER A 117 32.25 -20.92 8.71
C SER A 117 32.96 -20.22 7.54
N ALA A 118 34.00 -19.44 7.87
CA ALA A 118 34.86 -18.84 6.84
C ALA A 118 35.54 -19.94 6.01
N PHE A 119 35.54 -19.78 4.68
CA PHE A 119 36.20 -20.77 3.79
C PHE A 119 37.39 -20.18 3.01
N GLY A 120 37.92 -19.04 3.46
CA GLY A 120 39.11 -18.41 2.90
C GLY A 120 38.82 -17.10 2.16
N PRO A 121 39.82 -16.51 1.50
CA PRO A 121 39.68 -15.22 0.82
C PRO A 121 39.12 -15.32 -0.61
N ASN A 122 39.20 -16.49 -1.24
CA ASN A 122 38.84 -16.69 -2.64
C ASN A 122 37.44 -17.27 -2.77
N LEU A 123 36.74 -16.87 -3.83
CA LEU A 123 35.46 -17.50 -4.23
C LEU A 123 35.75 -18.88 -4.86
N LEU A 124 34.89 -19.83 -4.57
CA LEU A 124 34.87 -21.12 -5.27
C LEU A 124 34.11 -21.00 -6.60
N PRO A 125 34.30 -21.93 -7.56
CA PRO A 125 33.60 -21.91 -8.84
C PRO A 125 32.07 -21.84 -8.67
N GLY A 126 31.43 -21.01 -9.47
CA GLY A 126 29.97 -20.79 -9.42
C GLY A 126 29.51 -19.75 -8.41
N MET A 127 30.38 -19.27 -7.52
CA MET A 127 30.00 -18.34 -6.44
C MET A 127 29.87 -16.89 -6.92
N TYR A 128 28.91 -16.18 -6.27
CA TYR A 128 28.74 -14.73 -6.40
C TYR A 128 28.87 -14.07 -5.03
N CYS A 129 29.60 -12.97 -4.97
CA CYS A 129 29.70 -12.14 -3.78
C CYS A 129 29.20 -10.74 -4.10
N MET A 130 28.23 -10.27 -3.32
CA MET A 130 27.68 -8.93 -3.46
C MET A 130 28.15 -8.02 -2.31
N PRO A 131 28.15 -6.67 -2.50
CA PRO A 131 28.60 -5.75 -1.47
C PRO A 131 27.67 -5.80 -0.24
N ALA A 132 28.25 -5.91 0.96
CA ALA A 132 27.53 -5.79 2.22
C ALA A 132 27.72 -4.39 2.84
N HIS A 133 26.66 -3.82 3.38
CA HIS A 133 26.63 -2.48 3.96
C HIS A 133 25.99 -2.47 5.34
N ALA A 134 26.51 -1.63 6.24
CA ALA A 134 25.82 -1.22 7.46
C ALA A 134 25.07 0.08 7.20
N VAL A 135 23.71 0.02 7.18
CA VAL A 135 22.84 1.18 6.95
C VAL A 135 22.05 1.52 8.20
N PRO A 136 21.83 2.82 8.52
CA PRO A 136 20.99 3.20 9.65
C PRO A 136 19.56 2.69 9.49
N LYS A 137 18.93 2.26 10.58
CA LYS A 137 17.49 2.02 10.61
C LYS A 137 16.76 3.36 10.58
N PRO A 138 15.58 3.46 9.95
CA PRO A 138 14.77 4.67 9.98
C PRO A 138 14.53 5.14 11.43
N HIS A 139 14.69 6.44 11.68
CA HIS A 139 14.45 7.08 12.99
C HIS A 139 15.21 6.46 14.18
N SER A 140 16.34 5.82 13.95
CA SER A 140 17.16 5.18 14.98
C SER A 140 18.65 5.38 14.69
N SER A 141 19.47 5.34 15.75
CA SER A 141 20.92 5.24 15.64
C SER A 141 21.39 3.80 15.37
N ASP A 142 20.49 2.82 15.44
CA ASP A 142 20.81 1.42 15.18
C ASP A 142 21.16 1.18 13.71
N LEU A 143 22.01 0.19 13.48
CA LEU A 143 22.40 -0.24 12.15
C LEU A 143 21.65 -1.51 11.72
N ARG A 144 21.59 -1.73 10.42
CA ARG A 144 21.13 -2.94 9.76
C ARG A 144 22.18 -3.37 8.73
N MET A 145 22.49 -4.64 8.68
CA MET A 145 23.29 -5.21 7.60
C MET A 145 22.40 -5.48 6.38
N VAL A 146 22.82 -4.99 5.23
CA VAL A 146 22.14 -5.18 3.94
C VAL A 146 23.17 -5.65 2.93
N THR A 147 22.92 -6.77 2.27
CA THR A 147 23.69 -7.21 1.11
C THR A 147 23.03 -6.64 -0.14
N ASP A 148 23.75 -5.81 -0.90
CA ASP A 148 23.21 -5.12 -2.07
C ASP A 148 23.12 -6.06 -3.27
N HIS A 149 22.03 -6.82 -3.37
CA HIS A 149 21.75 -7.72 -4.48
C HIS A 149 21.46 -7.01 -5.81
N SER A 150 21.37 -5.68 -5.81
CA SER A 150 21.17 -4.87 -7.03
C SER A 150 22.46 -4.22 -7.54
N ALA A 151 23.60 -4.45 -6.89
CA ALA A 151 24.85 -3.81 -7.23
C ALA A 151 25.46 -4.35 -8.53
N GLY A 152 25.87 -3.45 -9.43
CA GLY A 152 26.60 -3.79 -10.64
C GLY A 152 25.76 -4.42 -11.76
N VAL A 153 26.45 -4.76 -12.86
CA VAL A 153 25.80 -5.28 -14.07
C VAL A 153 25.41 -6.76 -13.95
N HIS A 154 26.07 -7.50 -13.06
CA HIS A 154 25.78 -8.92 -12.78
C HIS A 154 25.12 -9.09 -11.42
N SER A 155 24.13 -8.23 -11.14
CA SER A 155 23.41 -8.23 -9.86
C SER A 155 22.55 -9.47 -9.69
N LEU A 156 22.41 -9.96 -8.43
CA LEU A 156 21.57 -11.13 -8.15
C LEU A 156 20.09 -10.86 -8.43
N ASN A 157 19.61 -9.65 -8.12
CA ASN A 157 18.22 -9.28 -8.38
C ASN A 157 17.87 -9.28 -9.87
N SER A 158 18.83 -9.06 -10.77
CA SER A 158 18.58 -9.15 -12.22
C SER A 158 18.50 -10.59 -12.76
N MET A 159 18.91 -11.59 -11.96
CA MET A 159 18.65 -13.01 -12.25
C MET A 159 17.24 -13.44 -11.83
N ILE A 160 16.54 -12.67 -11.01
CA ILE A 160 15.21 -12.99 -10.47
C ILE A 160 14.15 -12.41 -11.39
N ASP A 161 13.11 -13.18 -11.67
CA ASP A 161 11.93 -12.73 -12.42
C ASP A 161 11.10 -11.77 -11.56
N HIS A 162 11.21 -10.47 -11.84
CA HIS A 162 10.52 -9.42 -11.09
C HIS A 162 8.99 -9.51 -11.14
N GLU A 163 8.42 -10.01 -12.25
CA GLU A 163 6.97 -10.15 -12.38
C GLU A 163 6.44 -11.23 -11.43
N LYS A 164 7.24 -12.26 -11.17
CA LYS A 164 6.88 -13.37 -10.28
C LYS A 164 7.00 -13.04 -8.78
N VAL A 165 7.79 -12.03 -8.42
CA VAL A 165 8.04 -11.66 -7.01
C VAL A 165 7.32 -10.38 -6.59
N THR A 166 6.45 -9.83 -7.43
CA THR A 166 5.64 -8.63 -7.16
C THR A 166 4.16 -8.96 -7.10
N GLY A 167 3.35 -8.05 -6.54
CA GLY A 167 1.90 -8.19 -6.52
C GLY A 167 1.34 -9.14 -5.45
N PHE A 168 2.17 -9.61 -4.52
CA PHE A 168 1.69 -10.41 -3.38
C PHE A 168 0.78 -9.56 -2.49
N PRO A 169 -0.36 -10.11 -2.04
CA PRO A 169 -1.29 -9.37 -1.21
C PRO A 169 -0.72 -9.14 0.18
N LEU A 170 -1.08 -8.00 0.73
CA LEU A 170 -0.87 -7.65 2.13
C LEU A 170 -2.20 -7.13 2.68
N ASP A 171 -2.52 -7.50 3.90
CA ASP A 171 -3.64 -6.88 4.56
C ASP A 171 -3.29 -5.40 4.84
N ASN A 172 -4.27 -4.53 4.71
CA ASN A 172 -4.07 -3.10 4.82
C ASN A 172 -5.11 -2.46 5.78
N MET A 173 -5.08 -1.13 5.88
CA MET A 173 -6.00 -0.41 6.77
C MET A 173 -7.46 -0.51 6.35
N THR A 174 -7.77 -0.77 5.08
CA THR A 174 -9.14 -1.03 4.61
C THR A 174 -9.68 -2.30 5.25
N HIS A 175 -8.90 -3.40 5.23
CA HIS A 175 -9.31 -4.67 5.86
C HIS A 175 -9.52 -4.50 7.38
N MET A 176 -8.66 -3.75 8.06
CA MET A 176 -8.85 -3.43 9.49
C MET A 176 -10.14 -2.65 9.72
N GLY A 177 -10.42 -1.63 8.89
CA GLY A 177 -11.65 -0.85 8.96
C GLY A 177 -12.90 -1.69 8.72
N GLU A 178 -12.86 -2.59 7.72
CA GLU A 178 -13.96 -3.52 7.42
C GLU A 178 -14.24 -4.48 8.58
N MET A 179 -13.20 -5.05 9.19
CA MET A 179 -13.35 -5.92 10.36
C MET A 179 -13.98 -5.16 11.55
N LEU A 180 -13.55 -3.94 11.82
CA LEU A 180 -14.11 -3.10 12.87
C LEU A 180 -15.57 -2.75 12.59
N LEU A 181 -15.91 -2.38 11.35
CA LEU A 181 -17.30 -2.10 10.94
C LEU A 181 -18.19 -3.32 11.04
N ALA A 182 -17.71 -4.50 10.63
CA ALA A 182 -18.45 -5.74 10.73
C ALA A 182 -18.73 -6.09 12.21
N TYR A 183 -17.73 -5.97 13.07
CA TYR A 183 -17.89 -6.16 14.50
C TYR A 183 -18.89 -5.18 15.12
N TYR A 184 -18.77 -3.88 14.77
CA TYR A 184 -19.67 -2.83 15.24
C TYR A 184 -21.14 -3.15 14.92
N ARG A 185 -21.42 -3.57 13.69
CA ARG A 185 -22.78 -3.92 13.25
C ARG A 185 -23.32 -5.15 14.01
N GLN A 186 -22.48 -6.16 14.26
CA GLN A 186 -22.85 -7.38 14.99
C GLN A 186 -23.08 -7.13 16.49
N SER A 187 -22.30 -6.22 17.09
CA SER A 187 -22.36 -5.90 18.52
C SER A 187 -23.40 -4.85 18.88
N LEU A 188 -24.26 -4.44 17.94
CA LEU A 188 -25.28 -3.39 18.10
C LEU A 188 -24.71 -2.06 18.65
N GLY A 189 -23.48 -1.74 18.27
CA GLY A 189 -22.83 -0.49 18.67
C GLY A 189 -22.17 -0.51 20.06
N SER A 190 -22.18 -1.65 20.77
CA SER A 190 -21.47 -1.77 22.05
C SER A 190 -19.99 -2.04 21.80
N HIS A 191 -19.12 -1.14 22.27
CA HIS A 191 -17.66 -1.32 22.13
C HIS A 191 -16.98 -1.01 23.44
N ASP A 192 -16.14 -1.91 23.83
CA ASP A 192 -15.04 -1.71 24.77
C ASP A 192 -13.94 -2.64 24.24
N LEU A 193 -13.24 -2.15 23.21
CA LEU A 193 -12.25 -2.89 22.45
C LEU A 193 -10.83 -2.47 22.80
N VAL A 194 -9.92 -3.41 22.68
CA VAL A 194 -8.47 -3.21 22.72
C VAL A 194 -7.88 -3.65 21.40
N VAL A 195 -7.03 -2.83 20.81
CA VAL A 195 -6.26 -3.16 19.61
C VAL A 195 -4.90 -3.71 20.04
N TRP A 196 -4.39 -4.68 19.29
CA TRP A 196 -3.08 -5.26 19.54
C TRP A 196 -2.27 -5.42 18.24
N LYS A 197 -0.96 -5.48 18.40
CA LYS A 197 -0.03 -5.87 17.34
C LYS A 197 1.10 -6.71 17.87
N SER A 198 1.61 -7.60 17.02
CA SER A 198 2.70 -8.52 17.27
C SER A 198 3.59 -8.59 16.03
N ASP A 199 4.90 -8.70 16.23
CA ASP A 199 5.90 -8.68 15.16
C ASP A 199 6.78 -9.93 15.27
N ILE A 200 6.94 -10.64 14.14
CA ILE A 200 7.81 -11.81 14.03
C ILE A 200 9.27 -11.34 14.05
N ALA A 201 10.07 -11.95 14.91
CA ALA A 201 11.48 -11.60 14.97
C ALA A 201 12.24 -12.17 13.77
N GLU A 202 13.00 -11.32 13.09
CA GLU A 202 13.91 -11.72 12.01
C GLU A 202 13.24 -12.32 10.76
N ALA A 203 11.96 -12.06 10.56
CA ALA A 203 11.05 -12.58 9.53
C ALA A 203 11.68 -13.25 8.29
N HIS A 204 12.29 -12.48 7.39
CA HIS A 204 12.90 -13.03 6.18
C HIS A 204 14.04 -14.01 6.48
N ARG A 205 14.78 -13.78 7.57
CA ARG A 205 15.91 -14.62 7.98
C ARG A 205 15.49 -16.00 8.46
N LEU A 206 14.20 -16.28 8.61
CA LEU A 206 13.66 -17.60 8.96
C LEU A 206 13.56 -18.53 7.73
N MET A 207 13.57 -17.96 6.53
CA MET A 207 13.34 -18.67 5.27
C MET A 207 14.68 -19.14 4.67
N PRO A 208 14.92 -20.48 4.63
CA PRO A 208 16.12 -21.04 4.04
C PRO A 208 16.07 -20.96 2.51
N LEU A 209 17.23 -20.86 1.88
CA LEU A 209 17.33 -20.87 0.42
C LEU A 209 17.94 -22.17 -0.08
N HIS A 210 17.54 -22.58 -1.28
CA HIS A 210 18.05 -23.80 -1.91
C HIS A 210 19.57 -23.73 -2.09
N LEU A 211 20.28 -24.87 -1.93
CA LEU A 211 21.76 -24.94 -1.94
C LEU A 211 22.37 -24.31 -3.20
N VAL A 212 21.73 -24.50 -4.36
CA VAL A 212 22.15 -23.89 -5.63
C VAL A 212 22.14 -22.36 -5.57
N TRP A 213 21.14 -21.77 -4.88
CA TRP A 213 21.08 -20.33 -4.71
C TRP A 213 22.01 -19.83 -3.60
N GLN A 214 22.24 -20.61 -2.55
CA GLN A 214 23.21 -20.27 -1.49
C GLN A 214 24.59 -19.98 -2.09
N LEU A 215 24.99 -20.71 -3.15
CA LEU A 215 26.23 -20.48 -3.88
C LEU A 215 26.34 -19.04 -4.42
N LYS A 216 25.22 -18.40 -4.71
CA LYS A 216 25.17 -17.01 -5.19
C LYS A 216 25.14 -15.97 -4.05
N GLN A 217 25.01 -16.38 -2.79
CA GLN A 217 24.89 -15.47 -1.64
C GLN A 217 26.14 -15.47 -0.73
N VAL A 218 27.31 -15.18 -1.30
CA VAL A 218 28.52 -15.04 -0.52
C VAL A 218 28.64 -13.61 0.04
N ASN A 219 28.98 -13.52 1.33
CA ASN A 219 29.33 -12.29 2.01
C ASN A 219 30.82 -12.24 2.33
N THR A 220 31.40 -11.04 2.35
CA THR A 220 32.80 -10.81 2.72
C THR A 220 32.90 -9.94 3.95
N VAL A 221 33.62 -10.40 4.95
CA VAL A 221 33.97 -9.65 6.16
C VAL A 221 35.44 -9.81 6.44
N ASP A 222 36.18 -8.70 6.54
CA ASP A 222 37.64 -8.68 6.78
C ASP A 222 38.44 -9.57 5.80
N GLY A 223 38.03 -9.62 4.54
CA GLY A 223 38.66 -10.40 3.48
C GLY A 223 38.34 -11.91 3.50
N LEU A 224 37.57 -12.39 4.45
CA LEU A 224 37.14 -13.79 4.53
C LEU A 224 35.71 -13.93 3.97
N ARG A 225 35.41 -15.10 3.37
CA ARG A 225 34.18 -15.43 2.70
C ARG A 225 33.28 -16.33 3.55
N TYR A 226 31.97 -16.02 3.50
CA TYR A 226 30.92 -16.74 4.24
C TYR A 226 29.72 -16.92 3.31
N ILE A 227 29.14 -18.11 3.28
CA ILE A 227 27.87 -18.34 2.58
C ILE A 227 26.72 -17.89 3.47
N ASP A 228 25.80 -17.08 2.93
CA ASP A 228 24.52 -16.78 3.56
C ASP A 228 23.46 -17.78 3.08
N ARG A 229 22.91 -18.55 4.00
CA ARG A 229 22.01 -19.67 3.74
C ARG A 229 20.54 -19.30 3.65
N ASN A 230 20.18 -18.09 4.11
CA ASN A 230 18.79 -17.66 4.28
C ASN A 230 18.47 -16.42 3.45
N CYS A 231 17.18 -16.13 3.30
CA CYS A 231 16.71 -14.89 2.68
C CYS A 231 17.33 -13.64 3.32
N THR A 232 17.71 -12.65 2.50
CA THR A 232 18.39 -11.42 2.92
C THR A 232 17.54 -10.18 2.68
N PHE A 233 17.87 -9.08 3.36
CA PHE A 233 17.21 -7.78 3.14
C PHE A 233 17.52 -7.12 1.78
N GLY A 234 18.46 -7.63 1.01
CA GLY A 234 18.83 -7.08 -0.31
C GLY A 234 18.16 -7.79 -1.50
N SER A 235 17.60 -8.97 -1.28
CA SER A 235 16.93 -9.75 -2.34
C SER A 235 15.49 -9.30 -2.55
N CYS A 236 15.10 -9.11 -3.82
CA CYS A 236 13.72 -8.75 -4.19
C CYS A 236 12.73 -9.91 -3.97
N SER A 237 13.19 -11.17 -3.88
CA SER A 237 12.33 -12.34 -3.63
C SER A 237 12.04 -12.61 -2.16
N SER A 238 12.86 -12.07 -1.23
CA SER A 238 12.75 -12.39 0.20
C SER A 238 11.37 -12.08 0.79
N ALA A 239 10.79 -10.95 0.40
CA ALA A 239 9.45 -10.57 0.83
C ALA A 239 8.38 -11.53 0.31
N ALA A 240 8.42 -11.90 -0.98
CA ALA A 240 7.49 -12.83 -1.61
C ALA A 240 7.49 -14.20 -0.92
N ILE A 241 8.68 -14.77 -0.70
CA ILE A 241 8.85 -16.06 -0.01
C ILE A 241 8.24 -16.00 1.39
N PHE A 242 8.56 -14.94 2.15
CA PHE A 242 8.06 -14.80 3.52
C PHE A 242 6.55 -14.61 3.57
N ILE A 243 5.96 -13.82 2.64
CA ILE A 243 4.51 -13.62 2.56
C ILE A 243 3.80 -14.94 2.28
N CYS A 244 4.32 -15.80 1.39
CA CYS A 244 3.76 -17.12 1.14
C CYS A 244 3.72 -17.98 2.41
N PHE A 245 4.81 -18.03 3.18
CA PHE A 245 4.85 -18.72 4.46
C PHE A 245 3.85 -18.11 5.46
N ASN A 246 3.89 -16.79 5.64
CA ASN A 246 3.08 -16.12 6.66
C ASN A 246 1.57 -16.11 6.30
N SER A 247 1.19 -16.24 5.03
CA SER A 247 -0.20 -16.43 4.63
C SER A 247 -0.80 -17.72 5.17
N LEU A 248 -0.02 -18.80 5.17
CA LEU A 248 -0.42 -20.07 5.74
C LEU A 248 -0.45 -20.04 7.27
N VAL A 249 0.48 -19.30 7.92
CA VAL A 249 0.42 -19.05 9.37
C VAL A 249 -0.86 -18.29 9.73
N ALA A 250 -1.23 -17.27 8.94
CA ALA A 250 -2.47 -16.51 9.13
C ALA A 250 -3.71 -17.41 8.92
N TRP A 251 -3.68 -18.32 7.95
CA TRP A 251 -4.75 -19.29 7.74
C TRP A 251 -4.92 -20.23 8.96
N ILE A 252 -3.80 -20.77 9.50
CA ILE A 252 -3.83 -21.59 10.73
C ILE A 252 -4.41 -20.78 11.89
N ALA A 253 -3.97 -19.53 12.07
CA ALA A 253 -4.43 -18.65 13.13
C ALA A 253 -5.95 -18.45 13.08
N LYS A 254 -6.53 -18.23 11.90
CA LYS A 254 -7.97 -18.05 11.70
C LYS A 254 -8.73 -19.37 11.85
N ASN A 255 -8.31 -20.41 11.13
CA ASN A 255 -9.10 -21.65 10.97
C ASN A 255 -8.85 -22.68 12.08
N LYS A 256 -7.65 -22.70 12.70
CA LYS A 256 -7.29 -23.67 13.75
C LYS A 256 -7.26 -23.08 15.15
N ARG A 257 -6.98 -21.77 15.28
CA ARG A 257 -6.91 -21.10 16.58
C ARG A 257 -8.09 -20.18 16.85
N GLY A 258 -9.00 -19.99 15.86
CA GLY A 258 -10.21 -19.19 16.00
C GLY A 258 -9.97 -17.67 16.15
N ILE A 259 -8.84 -17.17 15.65
CA ILE A 259 -8.53 -15.75 15.69
C ILE A 259 -9.28 -15.04 14.54
N LYS A 260 -10.47 -14.51 14.84
CA LYS A 260 -11.38 -13.96 13.82
C LYS A 260 -10.91 -12.63 13.26
N HIS A 261 -10.39 -11.76 14.11
CA HIS A 261 -10.00 -10.38 13.75
C HIS A 261 -8.48 -10.27 13.66
N LEU A 262 -7.92 -10.87 12.61
CA LEU A 262 -6.49 -10.88 12.33
C LEU A 262 -6.22 -10.23 10.98
N SER A 263 -5.33 -9.24 10.97
CA SER A 263 -4.75 -8.60 9.80
C SER A 263 -3.25 -8.80 9.81
N THR A 264 -2.66 -9.12 8.68
CA THR A 264 -1.23 -9.44 8.56
C THR A 264 -0.59 -8.62 7.45
N TYR A 265 0.32 -7.73 7.82
CA TYR A 265 1.09 -6.90 6.89
C TYR A 265 2.57 -7.27 6.98
N ALA A 266 3.04 -8.08 6.05
CA ALA A 266 4.39 -8.67 6.05
C ALA A 266 4.66 -9.43 7.36
N ASP A 267 5.55 -8.92 8.23
CA ASP A 267 5.91 -9.48 9.53
C ASP A 267 5.06 -8.96 10.69
N ASP A 268 4.31 -7.87 10.48
CA ASP A 268 3.40 -7.30 11.46
C ASP A 268 2.04 -8.02 11.43
N SER A 269 1.61 -8.58 12.55
CA SER A 269 0.25 -9.09 12.77
C SER A 269 -0.49 -8.17 13.72
N SER A 270 -1.76 -7.88 13.43
CA SER A 270 -2.59 -6.99 14.26
C SER A 270 -4.04 -7.44 14.31
N GLY A 271 -4.74 -7.01 15.32
CA GLY A 271 -6.14 -7.33 15.50
C GLY A 271 -6.76 -6.57 16.67
N PHE A 272 -7.95 -6.98 17.06
CA PHE A 272 -8.62 -6.41 18.23
C PHE A 272 -9.43 -7.48 18.95
N ASP A 273 -9.62 -7.29 20.25
CA ASP A 273 -10.42 -8.11 21.14
C ASP A 273 -11.26 -7.22 22.06
N ARG A 274 -12.15 -7.82 22.83
CA ARG A 274 -12.83 -7.12 23.90
C ARG A 274 -11.83 -6.79 25.03
N LYS A 275 -11.99 -5.64 25.65
CA LYS A 275 -11.11 -5.15 26.71
C LYS A 275 -11.17 -6.01 28.00
N ASP A 276 -12.21 -6.81 28.17
CA ASP A 276 -12.38 -7.74 29.28
C ASP A 276 -11.87 -9.16 28.97
N ASP A 277 -11.35 -9.44 27.76
CA ASP A 277 -10.96 -10.76 27.31
C ASP A 277 -9.44 -10.90 27.14
N PHE A 278 -8.76 -11.18 28.26
CA PHE A 278 -7.33 -11.37 28.34
C PHE A 278 -6.96 -12.80 28.74
N LEU A 279 -5.83 -13.29 28.25
CA LEU A 279 -5.26 -14.59 28.65
C LEU A 279 -3.82 -14.38 29.14
N LEU A 280 -3.44 -15.14 30.18
CA LEU A 280 -2.05 -15.20 30.62
C LEU A 280 -1.20 -15.90 29.55
N TYR A 281 -0.09 -15.27 29.17
CA TYR A 281 0.95 -15.87 28.35
C TYR A 281 2.17 -16.14 29.24
N GLU A 282 2.33 -17.40 29.59
CA GLU A 282 3.25 -17.85 30.62
C GLU A 282 4.74 -17.49 30.30
N PRO A 283 5.23 -17.62 29.03
CA PRO A 283 6.63 -17.30 28.72
C PRO A 283 7.04 -15.87 29.03
N TYR A 284 6.09 -14.94 29.02
CA TYR A 284 6.35 -13.53 29.38
C TYR A 284 5.80 -13.15 30.75
N ALA A 285 5.17 -14.09 31.49
CA ALA A 285 4.47 -13.86 32.75
C ALA A 285 3.53 -12.63 32.68
N MET A 286 2.84 -12.44 31.57
CA MET A 286 2.02 -11.27 31.26
C MET A 286 0.73 -11.68 30.56
N SER A 287 -0.37 -10.98 30.88
CA SER A 287 -1.65 -11.18 30.18
C SER A 287 -1.71 -10.25 28.96
N PHE A 288 -2.15 -10.81 27.84
CA PHE A 288 -2.39 -10.10 26.58
C PHE A 288 -3.84 -10.32 26.14
N PRO A 289 -4.39 -9.50 25.22
CA PRO A 289 -5.65 -9.77 24.56
C PRO A 289 -5.72 -11.22 24.07
N ARG A 290 -6.91 -11.85 24.16
CA ARG A 290 -7.08 -13.28 23.86
C ARG A 290 -6.45 -13.69 22.53
N SER A 291 -6.81 -13.00 21.43
CA SER A 291 -6.33 -13.34 20.09
C SER A 291 -4.81 -13.17 19.96
N GLN A 292 -4.25 -12.13 20.60
CA GLN A 292 -2.79 -11.93 20.65
C GLN A 292 -2.11 -13.10 21.38
N THR A 293 -2.63 -13.53 22.53
CA THR A 293 -2.10 -14.69 23.27
C THR A 293 -2.18 -15.98 22.44
N LEU A 294 -3.29 -16.22 21.76
CA LEU A 294 -3.46 -17.39 20.90
C LEU A 294 -2.47 -17.37 19.72
N LEU A 295 -2.19 -16.19 19.16
CA LEU A 295 -1.19 -16.02 18.10
C LEU A 295 0.22 -16.33 18.61
N LEU A 296 0.60 -15.81 19.79
CA LEU A 296 1.90 -16.09 20.40
C LEU A 296 2.08 -17.58 20.69
N ARG A 297 1.06 -18.26 21.23
CA ARG A 297 1.08 -19.71 21.45
C ARG A 297 1.17 -20.50 20.14
N LEU A 298 0.56 -20.02 19.05
CA LEU A 298 0.73 -20.61 17.72
C LEU A 298 2.16 -20.42 17.22
N TRP A 299 2.75 -19.24 17.43
CA TRP A 299 4.14 -19.00 17.04
C TRP A 299 5.12 -19.89 17.82
N ASP A 300 4.88 -20.14 19.12
CA ASP A 300 5.67 -21.10 19.90
C ASP A 300 5.52 -22.53 19.35
N ASP A 301 4.28 -22.96 19.06
CA ASP A 301 3.97 -24.28 18.51
C ASP A 301 4.68 -24.53 17.16
N LEU A 302 4.87 -23.47 16.37
CA LEU A 302 5.57 -23.48 15.09
C LEU A 302 7.06 -23.10 15.20
N SER A 303 7.56 -22.82 16.41
CA SER A 303 8.92 -22.32 16.64
C SER A 303 9.24 -21.01 15.88
N ILE A 304 8.24 -20.13 15.69
CA ILE A 304 8.40 -18.80 15.11
C ILE A 304 8.90 -17.85 16.20
N PRO A 305 10.10 -17.25 16.07
CA PRO A 305 10.67 -16.41 17.13
C PRO A 305 9.96 -15.05 17.23
N HIS A 306 9.73 -14.60 18.45
CA HIS A 306 9.17 -13.29 18.76
C HIS A 306 9.79 -12.69 20.02
N LYS A 307 9.54 -11.39 20.32
CA LYS A 307 10.16 -10.68 21.46
C LYS A 307 9.11 -9.88 22.21
N LEU A 308 9.17 -9.89 23.55
CA LEU A 308 8.23 -9.15 24.41
C LEU A 308 8.08 -7.68 24.01
N LYS A 309 9.17 -6.97 23.75
CA LYS A 309 9.16 -5.54 23.38
C LYS A 309 8.40 -5.22 22.08
N LYS A 310 8.06 -6.24 21.30
CA LYS A 310 7.32 -6.13 20.04
C LYS A 310 5.84 -6.51 20.19
N GLN A 311 5.42 -6.89 21.39
CA GLN A 311 4.03 -7.19 21.72
C GLN A 311 3.40 -5.94 22.32
N VAL A 312 2.50 -5.32 21.59
CA VAL A 312 1.88 -4.04 21.99
C VAL A 312 0.36 -4.18 21.91
N PHE A 313 -0.33 -3.64 22.91
CA PHE A 313 -1.78 -3.51 22.89
C PHE A 313 -2.21 -2.23 23.63
N GLY A 314 -3.41 -1.74 23.34
CA GLY A 314 -3.96 -0.54 23.95
C GLY A 314 -5.30 -0.15 23.35
N SER A 315 -5.91 0.90 23.92
CA SER A 315 -7.16 1.46 23.38
C SER A 315 -6.94 2.15 22.02
N VAL A 316 -5.78 2.74 21.82
CA VAL A 316 -5.33 3.35 20.56
C VAL A 316 -3.86 3.00 20.36
N ILE A 317 -3.52 2.35 19.26
CA ILE A 317 -2.11 2.06 18.91
C ILE A 317 -1.85 2.26 17.42
N PRO A 318 -0.61 2.55 17.01
CA PRO A 318 -0.27 2.65 15.60
C PRO A 318 -0.13 1.26 14.95
N ILE A 319 -0.96 0.99 13.94
CA ILE A 319 -0.88 -0.17 13.04
C ILE A 319 -0.48 0.34 11.66
N ILE A 320 0.58 -0.22 11.07
CA ILE A 320 1.17 0.28 9.81
C ILE A 320 1.44 1.80 9.87
N GLY A 321 1.75 2.31 11.08
CA GLY A 321 2.02 3.72 11.30
C GLY A 321 0.79 4.64 11.35
N ILE A 322 -0.44 4.10 11.40
CA ILE A 322 -1.71 4.80 11.49
C ILE A 322 -2.35 4.46 12.85
N ASP A 323 -2.74 5.46 13.62
CA ASP A 323 -3.43 5.26 14.90
C ASP A 323 -4.83 4.71 14.64
N VAL A 324 -5.13 3.58 15.26
CA VAL A 324 -6.42 2.89 15.17
C VAL A 324 -7.14 3.05 16.52
N ASP A 325 -8.27 3.72 16.51
CA ASP A 325 -9.17 3.84 17.66
C ASP A 325 -10.46 3.06 17.38
N PRO A 326 -10.60 1.83 17.88
CA PRO A 326 -11.77 1.00 17.63
C PRO A 326 -13.01 1.49 18.38
N ASN A 327 -12.83 2.23 19.47
CA ASN A 327 -13.94 2.69 20.31
C ASN A 327 -14.58 3.98 19.78
N ASN A 328 -13.79 4.86 19.16
CA ASN A 328 -14.30 6.01 18.41
C ASN A 328 -14.49 5.71 16.92
N MET A 329 -14.16 4.50 16.49
CA MET A 329 -14.24 4.08 15.08
C MET A 329 -13.49 5.03 14.14
N THR A 330 -12.26 5.41 14.52
CA THR A 330 -11.44 6.37 13.77
C THR A 330 -10.06 5.83 13.42
N LEU A 331 -9.57 6.25 12.25
CA LEU A 331 -8.20 6.08 11.80
C LEU A 331 -7.56 7.45 11.65
N THR A 332 -6.42 7.69 12.30
CA THR A 332 -5.74 8.99 12.29
C THR A 332 -4.24 8.84 12.08
N LEU A 333 -3.58 9.86 11.54
CA LEU A 333 -2.12 9.89 11.56
C LEU A 333 -1.63 10.28 12.95
N PRO A 334 -0.59 9.60 13.48
CA PRO A 334 0.12 10.08 14.66
C PRO A 334 0.56 11.53 14.47
N ARG A 335 0.41 12.36 15.53
CA ARG A 335 0.64 13.81 15.46
C ARG A 335 1.98 14.16 14.82
N GLU A 336 3.07 13.50 15.23
CA GLU A 336 4.41 13.75 14.69
C GLU A 336 4.46 13.47 13.18
N LYS A 337 3.91 12.33 12.73
CA LYS A 337 3.88 11.96 11.32
C LYS A 337 3.05 12.94 10.46
N ARG A 338 1.97 13.47 11.04
CA ARG A 338 1.13 14.47 10.39
C ARG A 338 1.90 15.78 10.21
N VAL A 339 2.62 16.25 11.24
CA VAL A 339 3.46 17.45 11.16
C VAL A 339 4.57 17.26 10.14
N ASP A 340 5.34 16.16 10.22
CA ASP A 340 6.41 15.85 9.27
C ASP A 340 5.92 15.87 7.80
N LEU A 341 4.72 15.30 7.56
CA LEU A 341 4.12 15.27 6.23
C LEU A 341 3.74 16.67 5.74
N CYS A 342 3.09 17.47 6.61
CA CYS A 342 2.71 18.84 6.26
C CYS A 342 3.94 19.70 5.98
N ASP A 343 4.98 19.61 6.80
CA ASP A 343 6.25 20.33 6.61
C ASP A 343 6.91 19.94 5.28
N ALA A 344 6.93 18.66 4.95
CA ALA A 344 7.44 18.17 3.67
C ALA A 344 6.62 18.72 2.50
N LEU A 345 5.30 18.70 2.57
CA LEU A 345 4.41 19.23 1.52
C LEU A 345 4.61 20.74 1.33
N TYR A 346 4.67 21.51 2.42
CA TYR A 346 4.93 22.94 2.33
C TYR A 346 6.33 23.25 1.78
N SER A 347 7.36 22.47 2.15
CA SER A 347 8.71 22.64 1.60
C SER A 347 8.73 22.49 0.06
N TRP A 348 7.92 21.60 -0.49
CA TRP A 348 7.77 21.44 -1.94
C TRP A 348 6.89 22.54 -2.57
N ALA A 349 5.91 23.07 -1.82
CA ALA A 349 5.01 24.11 -2.28
C ALA A 349 5.68 25.50 -2.35
N ILE A 350 6.65 25.79 -1.49
CA ILE A 350 7.32 27.09 -1.43
C ILE A 350 8.09 27.39 -2.73
N LYS A 351 7.89 28.60 -3.27
CA LYS A 351 8.70 29.14 -4.36
C LYS A 351 9.94 29.78 -3.76
N PRO A 352 11.16 29.49 -4.28
CA PRO A 352 12.36 30.21 -3.88
C PRO A 352 12.20 31.72 -4.10
N ALA A 353 12.62 32.52 -3.13
CA ALA A 353 12.49 33.99 -3.17
C ALA A 353 13.21 34.64 -4.37
N ASN A 354 14.27 34.00 -4.87
CA ASN A 354 15.02 34.43 -6.04
C ASN A 354 14.43 33.99 -7.39
N GLY A 355 13.24 33.39 -7.41
CA GLY A 355 12.60 32.89 -8.62
C GLY A 355 13.25 31.63 -9.23
N ALA A 356 14.23 31.03 -8.55
CA ALA A 356 14.91 29.84 -9.04
C ALA A 356 13.93 28.66 -9.21
N LYS A 357 14.16 27.86 -10.24
CA LYS A 357 13.37 26.63 -10.45
C LYS A 357 13.83 25.55 -9.48
N THR A 358 12.90 24.90 -8.79
CA THR A 358 13.17 23.78 -7.87
C THR A 358 13.04 22.46 -8.61
N ASN A 359 14.01 21.57 -8.39
CA ASN A 359 13.96 20.20 -8.90
C ASN A 359 14.49 19.23 -7.86
N TYR A 360 14.00 17.99 -7.92
CA TYR A 360 14.46 16.88 -7.09
C TYR A 360 14.80 15.67 -7.96
N GLN A 361 15.68 14.80 -7.46
CA GLN A 361 15.96 13.51 -8.10
C GLN A 361 14.71 12.62 -8.03
N LEU A 362 14.54 11.73 -9.03
CA LEU A 362 13.40 10.80 -9.11
C LEU A 362 13.17 10.04 -7.81
N LYS A 363 14.23 9.59 -7.12
CA LYS A 363 14.10 8.88 -5.84
C LYS A 363 13.31 9.68 -4.77
N TYR A 364 13.45 11.00 -4.72
CA TYR A 364 12.69 11.83 -3.77
C TYR A 364 11.22 11.98 -4.19
N TRP A 365 10.94 11.97 -5.50
CA TRP A 365 9.57 11.91 -6.00
C TRP A 365 8.91 10.59 -5.62
N GLN A 366 9.62 9.47 -5.79
CA GLN A 366 9.13 8.15 -5.39
C GLN A 366 8.87 8.06 -3.89
N GLN A 367 9.77 8.61 -3.07
CA GLN A 367 9.59 8.69 -1.62
C GLN A 367 8.36 9.52 -1.24
N MET A 368 8.20 10.71 -1.83
CA MET A 368 7.04 11.58 -1.60
C MET A 368 5.74 10.90 -2.05
N GLY A 369 5.72 10.29 -3.22
CA GLY A 369 4.56 9.55 -3.72
C GLY A 369 4.17 8.39 -2.82
N GLY A 370 5.15 7.62 -2.32
CA GLY A 370 4.93 6.55 -1.36
C GLY A 370 4.35 7.07 -0.04
N TRP A 371 4.87 8.17 0.47
CA TRP A 371 4.40 8.79 1.70
C TRP A 371 2.97 9.33 1.57
N LEU A 372 2.64 9.99 0.46
CA LEU A 372 1.28 10.46 0.18
C LEU A 372 0.28 9.30 0.03
N ASN A 373 0.64 8.24 -0.70
CA ASN A 373 -0.24 7.07 -0.81
C ASN A 373 -0.49 6.39 0.54
N TRP A 374 0.52 6.33 1.41
CA TRP A 374 0.33 5.83 2.77
C TRP A 374 -0.62 6.75 3.57
N ALA A 375 -0.44 8.07 3.51
CA ALA A 375 -1.29 9.02 4.22
C ALA A 375 -2.75 9.00 3.72
N PHE A 376 -2.98 8.67 2.44
CA PHE A 376 -4.32 8.59 1.86
C PHE A 376 -5.13 7.36 2.27
N ASN A 377 -4.56 6.44 3.05
CA ASN A 377 -5.37 5.52 3.84
C ASN A 377 -6.21 6.25 4.91
N VAL A 378 -5.76 7.42 5.36
CA VAL A 378 -6.44 8.26 6.35
C VAL A 378 -7.13 9.47 5.71
N PHE A 379 -6.64 9.93 4.56
CA PHE A 379 -7.18 11.09 3.83
C PHE A 379 -7.56 10.73 2.39
N PRO A 380 -8.48 9.78 2.14
CA PRO A 380 -8.75 9.25 0.80
C PRO A 380 -9.25 10.32 -0.18
N LEU A 381 -9.95 11.34 0.29
CA LEU A 381 -10.45 12.44 -0.55
C LEU A 381 -9.34 13.36 -1.08
N LEU A 382 -8.11 13.32 -0.51
CA LEU A 382 -7.01 14.17 -0.96
C LEU A 382 -6.21 13.60 -2.15
N ARG A 383 -6.63 12.46 -2.72
CA ARG A 383 -5.99 11.86 -3.92
C ARG A 383 -5.80 12.82 -5.10
N PRO A 384 -6.66 13.84 -5.35
CA PRO A 384 -6.43 14.80 -6.43
C PRO A 384 -5.06 15.50 -6.39
N CYS A 385 -4.39 15.59 -5.23
CA CYS A 385 -3.05 16.18 -5.17
C CYS A 385 -1.99 15.40 -5.97
N LEU A 386 -2.25 14.14 -6.36
CA LEU A 386 -1.37 13.31 -7.16
C LEU A 386 -1.60 13.42 -8.68
N ASN A 387 -2.68 14.06 -9.13
CA ASN A 387 -3.05 14.12 -10.54
C ASN A 387 -2.05 14.94 -11.40
N ASN A 388 -1.41 15.95 -10.81
CA ASN A 388 -0.30 16.66 -11.45
C ASN A 388 1.07 16.03 -11.17
N PHE A 389 1.17 15.20 -10.14
CA PHE A 389 2.43 14.62 -9.64
C PHE A 389 2.89 13.42 -10.51
N TYR A 390 2.06 12.41 -10.71
CA TYR A 390 2.43 11.20 -11.43
C TYR A 390 2.80 11.41 -12.90
N PRO A 391 2.14 12.29 -13.67
CA PRO A 391 2.58 12.57 -15.04
C PRO A 391 4.02 13.09 -15.16
N LYS A 392 4.56 13.72 -14.10
CA LYS A 392 5.95 14.17 -14.07
C LYS A 392 6.96 13.05 -13.91
N THR A 393 6.57 11.96 -13.25
CA THR A 393 7.45 10.82 -12.98
C THR A 393 7.29 9.70 -14.01
N SER A 394 6.20 9.69 -14.78
CA SER A 394 5.91 8.69 -15.80
C SER A 394 7.05 8.58 -16.82
N GLY A 395 7.42 7.34 -17.18
CA GLY A 395 8.51 7.04 -18.13
C GLY A 395 9.93 7.38 -17.61
N SER A 396 10.08 7.68 -16.32
CA SER A 396 11.37 7.95 -15.70
C SER A 396 11.84 6.74 -14.91
N HIS A 397 12.99 6.17 -15.28
CA HIS A 397 13.52 4.94 -14.65
C HIS A 397 14.83 5.18 -13.87
N HIS A 398 15.58 6.25 -14.19
CA HIS A 398 16.87 6.48 -13.56
C HIS A 398 16.73 7.25 -12.23
N PRO A 399 17.14 6.69 -11.07
CA PRO A 399 16.89 7.28 -9.75
C PRO A 399 17.44 8.68 -9.56
N THR A 400 18.55 9.04 -10.24
CA THR A 400 19.21 10.37 -10.14
C THR A 400 18.67 11.39 -11.14
N ARG A 401 17.74 11.01 -12.04
CA ARG A 401 17.11 11.96 -12.97
C ARG A 401 16.46 13.10 -12.20
N ARG A 402 16.78 14.34 -12.54
CA ARG A 402 16.21 15.55 -11.92
C ARG A 402 14.89 15.93 -12.62
N ILE A 403 13.84 16.13 -11.82
CA ILE A 403 12.50 16.49 -12.28
C ILE A 403 12.09 17.82 -11.65
N TRP A 404 11.59 18.75 -12.48
CA TRP A 404 11.20 20.08 -12.06
C TRP A 404 9.79 20.13 -11.51
N ILE A 405 9.61 20.84 -10.37
CA ILE A 405 8.30 21.14 -9.81
C ILE A 405 7.68 22.31 -10.55
N ASN A 406 6.45 22.14 -11.02
CA ASN A 406 5.63 23.21 -11.59
C ASN A 406 4.68 23.85 -10.56
N ASN A 407 4.02 24.95 -10.94
CA ASN A 407 3.08 25.62 -10.04
C ASN A 407 1.89 24.74 -9.67
N ALA A 408 1.36 23.95 -10.60
CA ALA A 408 0.22 23.06 -10.31
C ALA A 408 0.51 22.08 -9.17
N ILE A 409 1.69 21.44 -9.15
CA ILE A 409 2.12 20.56 -8.05
C ILE A 409 2.28 21.36 -6.74
N ARG A 410 2.82 22.57 -6.79
CA ARG A 410 2.95 23.41 -5.61
C ARG A 410 1.59 23.74 -4.99
N ASP A 411 0.65 24.11 -5.84
CA ASP A 411 -0.72 24.44 -5.43
C ASP A 411 -1.46 23.21 -4.90
N ASP A 412 -1.26 22.03 -5.52
CA ASP A 412 -1.83 20.77 -5.06
C ASP A 412 -1.28 20.36 -3.68
N PHE A 413 0.03 20.51 -3.47
CA PHE A 413 0.66 20.16 -2.20
C PHE A 413 0.30 21.14 -1.08
N ALA A 414 0.25 22.43 -1.35
CA ALA A 414 -0.25 23.41 -0.39
C ALA A 414 -1.72 23.18 -0.02
N TRP A 415 -2.54 22.80 -1.00
CA TRP A 415 -3.95 22.43 -0.79
C TRP A 415 -4.07 21.19 0.08
N ALA A 416 -3.34 20.11 -0.22
CA ALA A 416 -3.35 18.89 0.57
C ALA A 416 -2.87 19.13 2.00
N ALA A 417 -1.78 19.89 2.20
CA ALA A 417 -1.25 20.20 3.53
C ALA A 417 -2.30 20.92 4.41
N ARG A 418 -2.98 21.95 3.88
CA ARG A 418 -4.03 22.65 4.63
C ARG A 418 -5.16 21.72 5.09
N HIS A 419 -5.59 20.79 4.22
CA HIS A 419 -6.63 19.83 4.59
C HIS A 419 -6.15 18.80 5.62
N ILE A 420 -4.90 18.32 5.50
CA ILE A 420 -4.31 17.38 6.47
C ILE A 420 -4.18 18.04 7.85
N GLU A 421 -3.78 19.31 7.91
CA GLU A 421 -3.71 20.07 9.18
C GLU A 421 -5.07 20.22 9.86
N ALA A 422 -6.13 20.49 9.06
CA ALA A 422 -7.47 20.73 9.55
C ALA A 422 -8.26 19.44 9.85
N SER A 423 -7.81 18.27 9.35
CA SER A 423 -8.56 17.02 9.43
C SER A 423 -8.25 16.23 10.70
N SER A 424 -9.28 15.55 11.24
CA SER A 424 -9.16 14.57 12.32
C SER A 424 -8.94 13.13 11.82
N GLY A 425 -8.85 12.90 10.50
CA GLY A 425 -8.71 11.56 9.91
C GLY A 425 -10.03 10.97 9.36
N VAL A 426 -10.09 9.65 9.25
CA VAL A 426 -11.28 8.92 8.77
C VAL A 426 -12.13 8.47 9.96
N HIS A 427 -13.43 8.79 9.91
CA HIS A 427 -14.42 8.19 10.79
C HIS A 427 -15.08 7.01 10.04
N LEU A 428 -14.82 5.78 10.48
CA LEU A 428 -15.21 4.56 9.77
C LEU A 428 -16.72 4.43 9.54
N LEU A 429 -17.54 4.85 10.52
CA LEU A 429 -19.00 4.79 10.41
C LEU A 429 -19.54 5.70 9.30
N ARG A 430 -18.85 6.79 9.01
CA ARG A 430 -19.21 7.73 7.94
C ARG A 430 -18.70 7.30 6.57
N SER A 431 -17.57 6.56 6.54
CA SER A 431 -16.99 6.04 5.30
C SER A 431 -17.58 4.70 4.86
N SER A 432 -18.55 4.15 5.62
CA SER A 432 -19.17 2.87 5.29
C SER A 432 -20.01 2.99 4.03
N ASP A 433 -20.12 1.88 3.29
CA ASP A 433 -21.03 1.79 2.15
C ASP A 433 -22.48 2.04 2.58
N TRP A 434 -23.19 2.82 1.78
CA TRP A 434 -24.61 3.15 2.00
C TRP A 434 -25.43 2.84 0.74
N ASP A 435 -26.68 2.45 0.94
CA ASP A 435 -27.58 2.17 -0.15
C ASP A 435 -28.01 3.48 -0.85
N ILE A 436 -28.11 3.47 -2.19
CA ILE A 436 -28.50 4.62 -2.99
C ILE A 436 -29.88 5.17 -2.56
N SER A 437 -30.79 4.30 -2.13
CA SER A 437 -32.09 4.68 -1.61
C SER A 437 -32.03 5.51 -0.33
N SER A 438 -30.89 5.50 0.37
CA SER A 438 -30.66 6.32 1.56
C SER A 438 -30.02 7.68 1.25
N ALA A 439 -29.99 8.10 -0.02
CA ALA A 439 -29.53 9.43 -0.39
C ALA A 439 -30.49 10.51 0.11
N ASP A 440 -29.95 11.56 0.71
CA ASP A 440 -30.74 12.71 1.17
C ASP A 440 -31.18 13.59 0.00
N ILE A 441 -30.38 13.63 -1.07
CA ILE A 441 -30.68 14.30 -2.32
C ILE A 441 -30.18 13.52 -3.52
N THR A 442 -30.97 13.48 -4.57
CA THR A 442 -30.63 12.90 -5.87
C THR A 442 -30.78 13.97 -6.96
N ALA A 443 -29.74 14.15 -7.76
CA ALA A 443 -29.72 15.05 -8.90
C ALA A 443 -29.43 14.26 -10.19
N TYR A 444 -29.98 14.78 -11.31
CA TYR A 444 -29.66 14.34 -12.66
C TYR A 444 -29.06 15.50 -13.42
N CYS A 445 -27.92 15.27 -14.08
CA CYS A 445 -27.23 16.34 -14.81
C CYS A 445 -26.82 15.88 -16.21
N ASP A 446 -26.73 16.86 -17.10
CA ASP A 446 -26.29 16.71 -18.47
C ASP A 446 -25.63 18.00 -18.97
N ALA A 447 -24.73 17.87 -19.94
CA ALA A 447 -24.16 19.01 -20.64
C ALA A 447 -24.06 18.75 -22.15
N CYS A 448 -24.28 19.80 -22.92
CA CYS A 448 -24.11 19.81 -24.36
C CYS A 448 -23.33 21.08 -24.78
N PRO A 449 -22.98 21.24 -26.08
CA PRO A 449 -22.29 22.44 -26.54
C PRO A 449 -23.04 23.74 -26.26
N GLU A 450 -24.37 23.70 -26.18
CA GLU A 450 -25.26 24.85 -25.99
C GLU A 450 -25.41 25.22 -24.51
N GLY A 451 -25.38 24.22 -23.59
CA GLY A 451 -25.63 24.48 -22.18
C GLY A 451 -25.39 23.32 -21.25
N MET A 452 -25.61 23.58 -19.97
CA MET A 452 -25.59 22.64 -18.86
C MET A 452 -26.92 22.67 -18.13
N GLY A 453 -27.40 21.51 -17.69
CA GLY A 453 -28.64 21.39 -16.95
C GLY A 453 -28.56 20.33 -15.86
N PHE A 454 -29.20 20.62 -14.72
CA PHE A 454 -29.41 19.63 -13.68
C PHE A 454 -30.75 19.84 -12.98
N TRP A 455 -31.30 18.78 -12.38
CA TRP A 455 -32.55 18.85 -11.69
C TRP A 455 -32.69 17.86 -10.55
N TYR A 456 -33.61 18.14 -9.63
CA TYR A 456 -33.92 17.33 -8.46
C TYR A 456 -35.36 16.78 -8.56
N PRO A 457 -35.53 15.45 -8.76
CA PRO A 457 -36.87 14.85 -8.87
C PRO A 457 -37.76 15.08 -7.65
N SER A 458 -37.16 14.98 -6.45
CA SER A 458 -37.91 15.07 -5.19
C SER A 458 -38.58 16.43 -4.95
N SER A 459 -38.01 17.50 -5.49
CA SER A 459 -38.50 18.89 -5.30
C SER A 459 -39.03 19.55 -6.56
N ASN A 460 -38.92 18.89 -7.72
CA ASN A 460 -39.25 19.47 -9.04
C ASN A 460 -38.47 20.78 -9.33
N LEU A 461 -37.26 20.91 -8.81
CA LEU A 461 -36.39 22.05 -9.09
C LEU A 461 -35.42 21.70 -10.20
N ALA A 462 -35.30 22.59 -11.17
CA ALA A 462 -34.41 22.44 -12.31
C ALA A 462 -33.58 23.70 -12.54
N PHE A 463 -32.37 23.49 -13.01
CA PHE A 463 -31.41 24.57 -13.22
C PHE A 463 -30.75 24.43 -14.59
N TYR A 464 -30.50 25.57 -15.23
CA TYR A 464 -29.83 25.61 -16.53
C TYR A 464 -28.81 26.75 -16.59
N SER A 465 -27.78 26.58 -17.39
CA SER A 465 -26.81 27.63 -17.73
C SER A 465 -26.32 27.42 -19.15
N PRO A 466 -26.24 28.49 -20.00
CA PRO A 466 -25.55 28.36 -21.27
C PRO A 466 -24.07 28.03 -21.01
N THR A 467 -23.46 27.22 -21.88
CA THR A 467 -22.04 26.97 -21.85
C THR A 467 -21.29 28.27 -22.18
N PRO A 468 -20.29 28.66 -21.41
CA PRO A 468 -19.52 29.85 -21.71
C PRO A 468 -18.72 29.64 -22.99
N PRO A 469 -18.53 30.68 -23.79
CA PRO A 469 -17.63 30.62 -24.92
C PRO A 469 -16.19 30.43 -24.42
N ASN A 470 -15.68 29.22 -24.48
CA ASN A 470 -14.31 28.90 -24.04
C ASN A 470 -13.48 28.43 -25.23
N PRO A 471 -12.46 29.19 -25.65
CA PRO A 471 -11.57 28.83 -26.76
C PRO A 471 -10.73 27.55 -26.50
N HIS A 472 -10.61 27.10 -25.26
CA HIS A 472 -9.79 25.94 -24.89
C HIS A 472 -10.57 24.67 -24.54
N SER A 473 -11.88 24.72 -24.41
CA SER A 473 -12.72 23.56 -24.04
C SER A 473 -13.63 23.12 -25.18
N SER A 474 -13.07 22.71 -26.30
CA SER A 474 -13.82 22.00 -27.33
C SER A 474 -14.27 20.58 -26.90
N ALA A 475 -13.90 20.15 -25.69
CA ALA A 475 -14.25 18.83 -25.17
C ALA A 475 -15.53 18.94 -24.32
N ILE A 476 -16.62 18.39 -24.80
CA ILE A 476 -17.89 18.27 -24.09
C ILE A 476 -17.70 17.68 -22.67
N PHE A 477 -16.74 16.76 -22.48
CA PHE A 477 -16.42 16.16 -21.20
C PHE A 477 -16.12 17.20 -20.08
N TYR A 478 -15.50 18.34 -20.42
CA TYR A 478 -15.27 19.39 -19.41
C TYR A 478 -16.58 19.96 -18.86
N PHE A 479 -17.55 20.20 -19.73
CA PHE A 479 -18.84 20.75 -19.32
C PHE A 479 -19.67 19.71 -18.57
N GLU A 480 -19.56 18.44 -18.94
CA GLU A 480 -20.17 17.34 -18.18
C GLU A 480 -19.65 17.29 -16.75
N ALA A 481 -18.33 17.27 -16.56
CA ALA A 481 -17.71 17.29 -15.25
C ALA A 481 -18.02 18.58 -14.46
N LEU A 482 -18.08 19.74 -15.15
CA LEU A 482 -18.45 21.01 -14.54
C LEU A 482 -19.93 21.01 -14.10
N CYS A 483 -20.83 20.40 -14.87
CA CYS A 483 -22.24 20.29 -14.52
C CYS A 483 -22.43 19.45 -13.25
N VAL A 484 -21.72 18.33 -13.11
CA VAL A 484 -21.68 17.52 -11.87
C VAL A 484 -21.23 18.36 -10.67
N LEU A 485 -20.16 19.15 -10.83
CA LEU A 485 -19.67 20.04 -9.77
C LEU A 485 -20.68 21.14 -9.42
N CYS A 486 -21.37 21.71 -10.39
CA CYS A 486 -22.43 22.72 -10.17
C CYS A 486 -23.63 22.11 -9.41
N ALA A 487 -24.07 20.91 -9.79
CA ALA A 487 -25.12 20.18 -9.09
C ALA A 487 -24.70 19.86 -7.63
N LEU A 488 -23.44 19.42 -7.40
CA LEU A 488 -22.89 19.20 -6.06
C LEU A 488 -22.86 20.51 -5.24
N THR A 489 -22.46 21.62 -5.86
CA THR A 489 -22.39 22.93 -5.18
C THR A 489 -23.79 23.41 -4.73
N ASP A 490 -24.78 23.27 -5.60
CA ASP A 490 -26.16 23.62 -5.27
C ASP A 490 -26.75 22.67 -4.22
N ALA A 491 -26.51 21.35 -4.34
CA ALA A 491 -26.95 20.35 -3.36
C ALA A 491 -26.36 20.65 -1.96
N ALA A 492 -25.08 20.99 -1.89
CA ALA A 492 -24.42 21.33 -0.63
C ALA A 492 -25.03 22.54 0.09
N SER A 493 -25.64 23.49 -0.66
CA SER A 493 -26.30 24.64 -0.08
C SER A 493 -27.70 24.33 0.53
N ARG A 494 -28.22 23.13 0.24
CA ARG A 494 -29.58 22.69 0.62
C ARG A 494 -29.58 21.65 1.72
N LEU A 495 -28.39 21.07 2.04
CA LEU A 495 -28.26 19.92 2.89
C LEU A 495 -27.56 20.27 4.20
N ASP A 496 -27.91 19.53 5.23
CA ASP A 496 -27.19 19.53 6.49
C ASP A 496 -25.87 18.76 6.40
N ARG A 497 -24.97 18.97 7.35
CA ARG A 497 -23.70 18.26 7.45
C ARG A 497 -23.93 16.75 7.63
N GLY A 498 -23.12 15.95 6.98
CA GLY A 498 -23.19 14.49 7.03
C GLY A 498 -24.12 13.85 6.01
N ALA A 499 -24.75 14.65 5.14
CA ALA A 499 -25.73 14.18 4.17
C ALA A 499 -25.09 13.42 2.99
N ARG A 500 -25.93 12.64 2.31
CA ARG A 500 -25.58 11.75 1.18
C ARG A 500 -26.16 12.29 -0.11
N VAL A 501 -25.29 12.47 -1.10
CA VAL A 501 -25.62 13.04 -2.41
C VAL A 501 -25.41 11.99 -3.49
N VAL A 502 -26.42 11.77 -4.33
CA VAL A 502 -26.31 11.00 -5.57
C VAL A 502 -26.48 11.93 -6.76
N ILE A 503 -25.56 11.87 -7.71
CA ILE A 503 -25.67 12.60 -8.98
C ILE A 503 -25.59 11.60 -10.13
N TYR A 504 -26.61 11.59 -10.98
CA TYR A 504 -26.64 10.80 -12.20
C TYR A 504 -26.19 11.65 -13.40
N THR A 505 -25.37 11.06 -14.25
CA THR A 505 -24.93 11.62 -15.55
C THR A 505 -24.82 10.50 -16.57
N ASP A 506 -25.01 10.75 -17.84
CA ASP A 506 -24.77 9.78 -18.92
C ASP A 506 -23.30 9.73 -19.37
N ASN A 507 -22.44 10.58 -18.81
CA ASN A 507 -21.03 10.64 -19.11
C ASN A 507 -20.20 9.71 -18.19
N LEU A 508 -19.81 8.53 -18.69
CA LEU A 508 -19.00 7.55 -17.97
C LEU A 508 -17.64 8.10 -17.46
N ASN A 509 -17.03 9.03 -18.20
CA ASN A 509 -15.77 9.62 -17.76
C ASN A 509 -15.98 10.50 -16.53
N SER A 510 -17.08 11.25 -16.45
CA SER A 510 -17.46 12.02 -15.26
C SER A 510 -17.69 11.09 -14.06
N VAL A 511 -18.42 10.00 -14.25
CA VAL A 511 -18.59 8.96 -13.21
C VAL A 511 -17.25 8.46 -12.72
N GLN A 512 -16.34 8.13 -13.63
CA GLN A 512 -15.02 7.60 -13.27
C GLN A 512 -14.18 8.58 -12.47
N ILE A 513 -14.06 9.84 -12.91
CA ILE A 513 -13.16 10.81 -12.25
C ILE A 513 -13.65 11.21 -10.87
N PHE A 514 -14.96 11.40 -10.66
CA PHE A 514 -15.50 11.78 -9.35
C PHE A 514 -15.44 10.64 -8.33
N ASN A 515 -15.66 9.39 -8.75
CA ASN A 515 -15.58 8.23 -7.85
C ASN A 515 -14.14 7.78 -7.57
N SER A 516 -13.23 7.88 -8.54
CA SER A 516 -11.82 7.51 -8.34
C SER A 516 -10.95 8.64 -7.78
N LEU A 517 -11.40 9.89 -7.90
CA LEU A 517 -10.65 11.12 -7.61
C LEU A 517 -9.34 11.21 -8.43
N SER A 518 -9.30 10.56 -9.60
CA SER A 518 -8.17 10.52 -10.52
C SER A 518 -8.57 11.02 -11.90
N CYS A 519 -7.82 11.99 -12.43
CA CYS A 519 -8.08 12.59 -13.73
C CYS A 519 -6.80 13.10 -14.40
N LEU A 520 -6.90 13.48 -15.66
CA LEU A 520 -5.85 14.27 -16.32
C LEU A 520 -5.67 15.63 -15.63
N PRO A 521 -4.44 16.18 -15.64
CA PRO A 521 -4.12 17.46 -14.99
C PRO A 521 -5.10 18.61 -15.31
N ALA A 522 -5.62 18.66 -16.53
CA ALA A 522 -6.54 19.71 -16.98
C ALA A 522 -7.87 19.76 -16.20
N TYR A 523 -8.31 18.63 -15.64
CA TYR A 523 -9.57 18.52 -14.88
C TYR A 523 -9.39 18.56 -13.38
N ASN A 524 -8.13 18.59 -12.88
CA ASN A 524 -7.82 18.45 -11.46
C ASN A 524 -8.46 19.52 -10.58
N HIS A 525 -8.60 20.73 -11.08
CA HIS A 525 -9.24 21.83 -10.35
C HIS A 525 -10.72 21.56 -10.05
N LEU A 526 -11.45 20.84 -10.94
CA LEU A 526 -12.84 20.42 -10.70
C LEU A 526 -12.93 19.43 -9.53
N LEU A 527 -12.05 18.42 -9.51
CA LEU A 527 -11.99 17.44 -8.43
C LEU A 527 -11.58 18.06 -7.10
N ARG A 528 -10.55 18.91 -7.09
CA ARG A 528 -10.15 19.61 -5.85
C ARG A 528 -11.30 20.44 -5.28
N ARG A 529 -12.05 21.15 -6.13
CA ARG A 529 -13.19 21.94 -5.67
C ARG A 529 -14.34 21.06 -5.16
N SER A 530 -14.60 19.93 -5.81
CA SER A 530 -15.60 19.00 -5.28
C SER A 530 -15.20 18.47 -3.90
N VAL A 531 -13.91 18.12 -3.71
CA VAL A 531 -13.38 17.69 -2.41
C VAL A 531 -13.51 18.81 -1.36
N ASP A 532 -13.20 20.07 -1.72
CA ASP A 532 -13.38 21.20 -0.80
C ASP A 532 -14.84 21.31 -0.31
N ILE A 533 -15.81 21.11 -1.20
CA ILE A 533 -17.23 21.12 -0.86
C ILE A 533 -17.60 19.94 0.04
N LEU A 534 -17.13 18.74 -0.31
CA LEU A 534 -17.40 17.54 0.47
C LEU A 534 -16.85 17.65 1.91
N LEU A 535 -15.60 18.11 2.05
CA LEU A 535 -14.96 18.27 3.36
C LEU A 535 -15.57 19.42 4.18
N ALA A 536 -15.87 20.56 3.55
CA ALA A 536 -16.46 21.71 4.24
C ALA A 536 -17.84 21.40 4.83
N ASN A 537 -18.63 20.57 4.14
CA ASN A 537 -20.00 20.25 4.50
C ASN A 537 -20.14 18.81 5.05
N ASP A 538 -19.04 18.06 5.19
CA ASP A 538 -19.07 16.66 5.64
C ASP A 538 -20.00 15.77 4.79
N LEU A 539 -20.03 15.97 3.46
CA LEU A 539 -20.93 15.26 2.55
C LEU A 539 -20.31 13.99 2.01
N GLN A 540 -21.17 13.03 1.67
CA GLN A 540 -20.80 11.81 0.95
C GLN A 540 -21.40 11.90 -0.47
N LEU A 541 -20.56 11.69 -1.50
CA LEU A 541 -20.97 11.78 -2.90
C LEU A 541 -20.84 10.42 -3.59
N ARG A 542 -21.85 10.06 -4.38
CA ARG A 542 -21.77 9.03 -5.43
C ARG A 542 -22.18 9.63 -6.75
N VAL A 543 -21.37 9.47 -7.78
CA VAL A 543 -21.72 9.81 -9.15
C VAL A 543 -22.00 8.52 -9.91
N LEU A 544 -23.19 8.42 -10.50
CA LEU A 544 -23.67 7.19 -11.12
C LEU A 544 -24.01 7.42 -12.58
N HIS A 545 -23.87 6.38 -13.37
CA HIS A 545 -24.26 6.41 -14.77
C HIS A 545 -25.76 6.19 -14.94
N ILE A 546 -26.34 6.95 -15.84
CA ILE A 546 -27.70 6.74 -16.38
C ILE A 546 -27.60 6.69 -17.91
N PRO A 547 -28.32 5.80 -18.61
CA PRO A 547 -28.41 5.85 -20.08
C PRO A 547 -28.95 7.21 -20.54
N GLY A 548 -28.41 7.76 -21.65
CA GLY A 548 -28.84 9.06 -22.17
C GLY A 548 -30.33 9.11 -22.50
N ASP A 549 -30.91 8.01 -22.98
CA ASP A 549 -32.33 7.87 -23.28
C ASP A 549 -33.22 7.97 -22.02
N ASP A 550 -32.68 7.74 -20.84
CA ASP A 550 -33.38 7.86 -19.56
C ASP A 550 -33.12 9.23 -18.90
N ASN A 551 -32.08 10.00 -19.35
CA ASN A 551 -31.74 11.31 -18.81
C ASN A 551 -32.49 12.49 -19.48
N ILE A 552 -33.74 12.26 -19.89
CA ILE A 552 -34.53 13.11 -20.78
C ILE A 552 -34.66 14.56 -20.26
N ILE A 553 -34.89 14.74 -18.97
CA ILE A 553 -35.09 16.07 -18.39
C ILE A 553 -33.79 16.88 -18.38
N ALA A 554 -32.70 16.29 -17.97
CA ALA A 554 -31.41 16.99 -17.94
C ALA A 554 -30.92 17.30 -19.37
N ASP A 555 -31.09 16.39 -20.35
CA ASP A 555 -30.82 16.65 -21.77
C ASP A 555 -31.70 17.83 -22.32
N ALA A 556 -32.98 17.85 -21.97
CA ALA A 556 -33.84 18.95 -22.38
C ALA A 556 -33.42 20.31 -21.78
N LEU A 557 -32.93 20.31 -20.53
CA LEU A 557 -32.43 21.52 -19.87
C LEU A 557 -31.12 21.99 -20.50
N SER A 558 -30.15 21.08 -20.73
CA SER A 558 -28.84 21.40 -21.33
C SER A 558 -29.00 22.04 -22.71
N ARG A 559 -29.99 21.58 -23.50
CA ARG A 559 -30.33 22.08 -24.85
C ARG A 559 -31.35 23.24 -24.84
N CYS A 560 -31.66 23.82 -23.69
CA CYS A 560 -32.66 24.90 -23.54
C CYS A 560 -34.04 24.54 -24.08
N ARG A 561 -34.40 23.24 -24.16
CA ARG A 561 -35.71 22.73 -24.60
C ARG A 561 -36.70 22.68 -23.44
N PHE A 562 -36.95 23.83 -22.79
CA PHE A 562 -37.74 23.93 -21.57
C PHE A 562 -39.16 23.44 -21.73
N SER A 563 -39.79 23.71 -22.90
CA SER A 563 -41.12 23.22 -23.20
C SER A 563 -41.22 21.69 -23.18
N SER A 564 -40.17 20.99 -23.65
CA SER A 564 -40.14 19.54 -23.62
C SER A 564 -40.06 19.03 -22.18
N ALA A 565 -39.21 19.63 -21.33
CA ALA A 565 -39.11 19.28 -19.92
C ALA A 565 -40.45 19.53 -19.18
N LEU A 566 -41.11 20.65 -19.43
CA LEU A 566 -42.40 21.01 -18.83
C LEU A 566 -43.55 20.11 -19.31
N ASN A 567 -43.52 19.61 -20.55
CA ASN A 567 -44.49 18.63 -21.04
C ASN A 567 -44.43 17.31 -20.28
N ILE A 568 -43.22 16.91 -19.84
CA ILE A 568 -43.01 15.68 -19.06
C ILE A 568 -43.33 15.92 -17.58
N ILE A 569 -42.85 17.05 -17.02
CA ILE A 569 -43.07 17.43 -15.63
C ILE A 569 -43.72 18.84 -15.59
N PRO A 570 -45.03 18.97 -15.63
CA PRO A 570 -45.70 20.28 -15.67
C PRO A 570 -45.46 21.18 -14.46
N LYS A 571 -45.03 20.58 -13.32
CA LYS A 571 -44.71 21.32 -12.09
C LYS A 571 -43.22 21.63 -11.94
N LEU A 572 -42.42 21.42 -12.97
CA LEU A 572 -40.98 21.68 -12.92
C LEU A 572 -40.71 23.19 -12.82
N HIS A 573 -39.99 23.60 -11.80
CA HIS A 573 -39.56 24.97 -11.63
C HIS A 573 -38.14 25.14 -12.18
N ILE A 574 -38.03 25.87 -13.31
CA ILE A 574 -36.76 26.04 -14.03
C ILE A 574 -36.14 27.40 -13.70
N SER A 575 -34.93 27.43 -13.22
CA SER A 575 -34.18 28.64 -12.87
C SER A 575 -32.79 28.66 -13.51
N PRO A 576 -32.27 29.83 -13.87
CA PRO A 576 -30.89 29.93 -14.32
C PRO A 576 -29.91 29.74 -13.17
N PHE A 577 -28.72 29.13 -13.43
CA PHE A 577 -27.58 29.15 -12.53
C PHE A 577 -26.35 29.74 -13.21
N GLN A 578 -25.37 30.16 -12.43
CA GLN A 578 -24.08 30.62 -12.94
C GLN A 578 -22.95 29.71 -12.45
N PRO A 579 -22.26 29.03 -13.37
CA PRO A 579 -21.02 28.30 -13.01
C PRO A 579 -19.99 29.27 -12.40
N PRO A 580 -19.11 28.80 -11.52
CA PRO A 580 -18.05 29.61 -10.93
C PRO A 580 -17.18 30.26 -12.02
N ARG A 581 -17.06 31.61 -12.02
CA ARG A 581 -16.39 32.40 -13.08
C ARG A 581 -14.94 31.97 -13.33
N TRP A 582 -14.20 31.61 -12.27
CA TRP A 582 -12.81 31.17 -12.35
C TRP A 582 -12.65 29.80 -13.04
N MET A 583 -13.69 28.95 -13.06
CA MET A 583 -13.70 27.70 -13.82
C MET A 583 -13.85 27.93 -15.33
N LEU A 584 -14.22 29.11 -15.71
CA LEU A 584 -14.44 29.54 -17.09
C LEU A 584 -13.19 30.21 -17.69
N GLY A 585 -12.03 30.13 -17.02
CA GLY A 585 -10.77 30.73 -17.47
C GLY A 585 -10.61 32.21 -17.14
N ALA A 586 -11.51 32.82 -16.36
CA ALA A 586 -11.33 34.15 -15.82
C ALA A 586 -10.39 34.10 -14.62
N THR A 587 -9.37 34.94 -14.61
CA THR A 587 -8.51 35.15 -13.43
C THR A 587 -9.34 35.66 -12.27
N GLU A 588 -9.21 35.03 -11.09
CA GLU A 588 -9.68 35.64 -9.85
C GLU A 588 -9.05 37.04 -9.70
N LYS A 589 -9.89 38.07 -9.59
CA LYS A 589 -9.46 39.40 -9.22
C LYS A 589 -9.42 39.54 -7.71
#